data_ad67c2a487b363ab0f874a48e3f35ef0
#
_entry.id   ad67c2a487b363ab0f874a48e3f35ef0
#
_cell.length_a   1.000
_cell.length_b   1.000
_cell.length_c   1.000
_cell.angle_alpha   90.00
_cell.angle_beta   90.00
_cell.angle_gamma   90.00
#
_symmetry.space_group_name_H-M   'P 1'
#
loop_
_entity.id
_entity.type
_entity.pdbx_description
1 polymer ?
#
loop_
_entity_poly.entity_id
_entity_poly.type
_entity_poly.pdbx_seq_one_letter_code
_entity_poly.pdbx_strand_id
1 'polypeptide(L)'
;MVRSTTPRGDSLYDVLAARLRANQPTALLVVVEGPNTGATMLVSPGSPSLGSLGNAELDRVSSRDALGELEAGRTGTRSYGPQGQTTPEDLVDAPTVRVFVESFAPPPHMVIFGAVDFTSALARVAKVLGYRVTVCDARKVFATTRRFPMADEVMVAWPDDVFEKFGSSLGSRDAVCILTHDPKFDVPAIQGALRTSVGYIGVMGSRKTHAKRLERLAEVGLKAEHLTRVMSPIGLDIGARTPEETAISICGEIIARRTGRGASSLSTTSGSIH
;
A
#
# COMPACT_ATOMS: atom_id res chain seq x y z
N MET A 1 53.90 -1.99 -19.02
CA MET A 1 53.23 -2.15 -17.70
C MET A 1 51.82 -1.54 -17.85
N VAL A 2 50.87 -2.34 -18.30
CA VAL A 2 49.47 -1.91 -18.51
C VAL A 2 48.76 -2.01 -17.17
N ARG A 3 48.31 -0.89 -16.62
CA ARG A 3 47.47 -0.87 -15.41
C ARG A 3 46.07 -1.32 -15.78
N SER A 4 45.72 -2.53 -15.34
CA SER A 4 44.36 -3.06 -15.36
C SER A 4 43.51 -2.21 -14.45
N THR A 5 42.64 -1.37 -15.00
CA THR A 5 41.56 -0.70 -14.27
C THR A 5 40.39 -1.66 -14.18
N THR A 6 40.29 -2.40 -13.08
CA THR A 6 39.05 -3.07 -12.72
C THR A 6 37.97 -2.00 -12.54
N PRO A 7 36.76 -2.12 -13.12
CA PRO A 7 35.69 -1.18 -12.84
C PRO A 7 35.37 -1.22 -11.34
N ARG A 8 35.41 -0.06 -10.67
CA ARG A 8 34.90 0.07 -9.31
C ARG A 8 33.43 -0.31 -9.38
N GLY A 9 33.05 -1.42 -8.74
CA GLY A 9 31.66 -1.75 -8.52
C GLY A 9 30.98 -0.59 -7.80
N ASP A 10 29.76 -0.25 -8.21
CA ASP A 10 28.98 0.81 -7.58
C ASP A 10 28.90 0.56 -6.07
N SER A 11 29.08 1.61 -5.27
CA SER A 11 28.91 1.50 -3.83
C SER A 11 27.41 1.21 -3.52
N LEU A 12 27.11 0.60 -2.37
CA LEU A 12 25.72 0.42 -1.93
C LEU A 12 24.92 1.72 -1.96
N TYR A 13 25.59 2.84 -1.64
CA TYR A 13 25.01 4.18 -1.73
C TYR A 13 24.61 4.56 -3.17
N ASP A 14 25.48 4.31 -4.15
CA ASP A 14 25.22 4.65 -5.55
C ASP A 14 24.02 3.82 -6.08
N VAL A 15 23.97 2.53 -5.72
CA VAL A 15 22.86 1.65 -6.07
C VAL A 15 21.56 2.11 -5.41
N LEU A 16 21.58 2.44 -4.11
CA LEU A 16 20.41 2.97 -3.41
C LEU A 16 19.93 4.27 -4.07
N ALA A 17 20.84 5.22 -4.30
CA ALA A 17 20.51 6.49 -4.94
C ALA A 17 19.92 6.32 -6.34
N ALA A 18 20.44 5.38 -7.13
CA ALA A 18 19.88 5.05 -8.45
C ALA A 18 18.46 4.48 -8.36
N ARG A 19 18.23 3.54 -7.44
CA ARG A 19 16.91 2.93 -7.22
C ARG A 19 15.88 3.95 -6.75
N LEU A 20 16.25 4.85 -5.82
CA LEU A 20 15.37 5.92 -5.34
C LEU A 20 14.97 6.88 -6.46
N ARG A 21 15.93 7.30 -7.32
CA ARG A 21 15.61 8.13 -8.49
C ARG A 21 14.68 7.44 -9.49
N ALA A 22 14.77 6.11 -9.59
CA ALA A 22 13.90 5.29 -10.44
C ALA A 22 12.56 4.92 -9.78
N ASN A 23 12.27 5.41 -8.56
CA ASN A 23 11.11 5.02 -7.75
C ASN A 23 10.99 3.49 -7.56
N GLN A 24 12.11 2.78 -7.50
CA GLN A 24 12.13 1.34 -7.28
C GLN A 24 12.05 1.04 -5.79
N PRO A 25 11.12 0.16 -5.35
CA PRO A 25 11.01 -0.24 -3.96
C PRO A 25 12.35 -0.83 -3.48
N THR A 26 12.88 -0.29 -2.38
CA THR A 26 14.16 -0.75 -1.81
C THR A 26 14.13 -0.58 -0.30
N ALA A 27 14.62 -1.57 0.44
CA ALA A 27 14.89 -1.47 1.87
C ALA A 27 16.41 -1.40 2.10
N LEU A 28 16.82 -0.47 2.97
CA LEU A 28 18.17 -0.42 3.52
C LEU A 28 18.14 -1.02 4.93
N LEU A 29 18.97 -2.03 5.14
CA LEU A 29 19.17 -2.66 6.44
C LEU A 29 20.51 -2.23 7.02
N VAL A 30 20.52 -1.88 8.30
CA VAL A 30 21.73 -1.47 9.02
C VAL A 30 21.78 -2.17 10.36
N VAL A 31 22.87 -2.86 10.68
CA VAL A 31 23.09 -3.38 12.03
C VAL A 31 23.39 -2.21 12.95
N VAL A 32 22.51 -1.93 13.91
CA VAL A 32 22.62 -0.82 14.85
C VAL A 32 23.14 -1.26 16.22
N GLU A 33 23.05 -2.56 16.54
CA GLU A 33 23.56 -3.13 17.77
C GLU A 33 23.93 -4.61 17.57
N GLY A 34 25.04 -5.06 18.18
CA GLY A 34 25.52 -6.42 18.10
C GLY A 34 26.82 -6.56 17.30
N PRO A 35 27.24 -7.81 16.99
CA PRO A 35 28.33 -8.08 16.07
C PRO A 35 28.08 -7.40 14.72
N ASN A 36 29.16 -6.90 14.11
CA ASN A 36 29.11 -6.22 12.79
C ASN A 36 28.25 -4.95 12.78
N THR A 37 28.14 -4.22 13.91
CA THR A 37 27.48 -2.88 13.92
C THR A 37 28.04 -1.99 12.81
N GLY A 38 27.14 -1.38 12.02
CA GLY A 38 27.46 -0.61 10.82
C GLY A 38 27.44 -1.42 9.51
N ALA A 39 27.34 -2.76 9.58
CA ALA A 39 27.13 -3.57 8.38
C ALA A 39 25.80 -3.23 7.72
N THR A 40 25.78 -3.19 6.38
CA THR A 40 24.64 -2.71 5.58
C THR A 40 24.29 -3.69 4.47
N MET A 41 22.99 -3.75 4.17
CA MET A 41 22.47 -4.55 3.07
C MET A 41 21.29 -3.85 2.40
N LEU A 42 21.21 -3.93 1.06
CA LEU A 42 20.07 -3.46 0.27
C LEU A 42 19.23 -4.65 -0.19
N VAL A 43 17.92 -4.54 0.01
CA VAL A 43 16.94 -5.55 -0.39
C VAL A 43 15.90 -4.90 -1.30
N SER A 44 15.60 -5.54 -2.45
CA SER A 44 14.53 -5.11 -3.36
C SER A 44 13.77 -6.31 -3.89
N PRO A 45 12.46 -6.18 -4.16
CA PRO A 45 11.66 -7.25 -4.73
C PRO A 45 12.25 -7.78 -6.04
N GLY A 46 12.28 -9.10 -6.19
CA GLY A 46 12.73 -9.75 -7.43
C GLY A 46 14.22 -9.60 -7.77
N SER A 47 15.04 -9.06 -6.84
CA SER A 47 16.48 -8.88 -7.04
C SER A 47 17.28 -9.53 -5.92
N PRO A 48 18.49 -10.03 -6.17
CA PRO A 48 19.38 -10.45 -5.11
C PRO A 48 19.71 -9.30 -4.15
N SER A 49 19.85 -9.61 -2.85
CA SER A 49 20.32 -8.64 -1.86
C SER A 49 21.75 -8.23 -2.17
N LEU A 50 22.09 -6.98 -1.88
CA LEU A 50 23.44 -6.42 -2.07
C LEU A 50 24.02 -6.03 -0.71
N GLY A 51 25.25 -6.42 -0.42
CA GLY A 51 25.87 -6.27 0.90
C GLY A 51 25.57 -7.46 1.81
N SER A 52 25.94 -7.35 3.08
CA SER A 52 25.72 -8.39 4.08
C SER A 52 25.72 -7.81 5.48
N LEU A 53 24.96 -8.38 6.39
CA LEU A 53 24.95 -8.06 7.82
C LEU A 53 25.99 -8.88 8.61
N GLY A 54 26.80 -9.68 7.89
CA GLY A 54 27.92 -10.44 8.43
C GLY A 54 27.64 -11.92 8.73
N ASN A 55 26.41 -12.40 8.50
CA ASN A 55 26.04 -13.80 8.64
C ASN A 55 24.97 -14.17 7.61
N ALA A 56 25.18 -15.24 6.84
CA ALA A 56 24.30 -15.63 5.73
C ALA A 56 22.88 -15.98 6.17
N GLU A 57 22.68 -16.60 7.35
CA GLU A 57 21.34 -16.88 7.86
C GLU A 57 20.62 -15.61 8.33
N LEU A 58 21.35 -14.70 8.99
CA LEU A 58 20.81 -13.37 9.32
C LEU A 58 20.42 -12.60 8.05
N ASP A 59 21.27 -12.61 7.02
CA ASP A 59 20.97 -11.97 5.73
C ASP A 59 19.69 -12.53 5.11
N ARG A 60 19.54 -13.86 5.12
CA ARG A 60 18.36 -14.54 4.56
C ARG A 60 17.08 -14.17 5.30
N VAL A 61 17.09 -14.24 6.62
CA VAL A 61 15.89 -13.96 7.44
C VAL A 61 15.53 -12.49 7.40
N SER A 62 16.53 -11.60 7.59
CA SER A 62 16.30 -10.15 7.57
C SER A 62 15.90 -9.65 6.20
N SER A 63 16.37 -10.25 5.10
CA SER A 63 15.90 -9.93 3.73
C SER A 63 14.42 -10.24 3.56
N ARG A 64 13.96 -11.41 4.01
CA ARG A 64 12.54 -11.80 3.96
C ARG A 64 11.67 -10.81 4.74
N ASP A 65 12.10 -10.48 5.97
CA ASP A 65 11.36 -9.58 6.83
C ASP A 65 11.36 -8.15 6.27
N ALA A 66 12.49 -7.70 5.70
CA ALA A 66 12.59 -6.40 5.04
C ALA A 66 11.68 -6.27 3.83
N LEU A 67 11.47 -7.34 3.05
CA LEU A 67 10.49 -7.34 1.96
C LEU A 67 9.06 -7.17 2.50
N GLY A 68 8.72 -7.80 3.63
CA GLY A 68 7.43 -7.59 4.29
C GLY A 68 7.26 -6.16 4.83
N GLU A 69 8.31 -5.56 5.43
CA GLU A 69 8.28 -4.17 5.86
C GLU A 69 8.14 -3.20 4.67
N LEU A 70 8.84 -3.47 3.59
CA LEU A 70 8.80 -2.68 2.36
C LEU A 70 7.40 -2.75 1.71
N GLU A 71 6.80 -3.95 1.63
CA GLU A 71 5.43 -4.13 1.17
C GLU A 71 4.42 -3.38 2.04
N ALA A 72 4.62 -3.39 3.36
CA ALA A 72 3.79 -2.64 4.30
C ALA A 72 4.13 -1.13 4.34
N GLY A 73 5.25 -0.71 3.74
CA GLY A 73 5.76 0.66 3.80
C GLY A 73 6.17 1.09 5.20
N ARG A 74 6.67 0.16 6.02
CA ARG A 74 7.07 0.41 7.41
C ARG A 74 8.58 0.51 7.54
N THR A 75 9.04 1.44 8.34
CA THR A 75 10.43 1.59 8.78
C THR A 75 10.49 1.33 10.28
N GLY A 76 11.50 0.60 10.74
CA GLY A 76 11.65 0.30 12.15
C GLY A 76 12.83 -0.61 12.47
N THR A 77 13.00 -0.94 13.73
CA THR A 77 14.07 -1.82 14.22
C THR A 77 13.49 -3.21 14.50
N ARG A 78 14.27 -4.24 14.10
CA ARG A 78 13.97 -5.64 14.40
C ARG A 78 15.13 -6.27 15.16
N SER A 79 14.81 -7.20 16.07
CA SER A 79 15.79 -7.94 16.85
C SER A 79 15.86 -9.38 16.34
N TYR A 80 17.07 -9.89 16.22
CA TYR A 80 17.38 -11.24 15.78
C TYR A 80 18.39 -11.87 16.73
N GLY A 81 18.38 -13.19 16.85
CA GLY A 81 19.52 -13.91 17.40
C GLY A 81 20.72 -13.88 16.44
N PRO A 82 21.92 -14.29 16.87
CA PRO A 82 23.15 -14.20 16.06
C PRO A 82 23.09 -14.98 14.74
N GLN A 83 22.21 -15.97 14.65
CA GLN A 83 21.97 -16.78 13.47
C GLN A 83 20.58 -16.52 12.84
N GLY A 84 19.98 -15.36 13.07
CA GLY A 84 18.71 -14.96 12.49
C GLY A 84 17.45 -15.53 13.17
N GLN A 85 17.56 -16.03 14.40
CA GLN A 85 16.41 -16.48 15.18
C GLN A 85 15.46 -15.30 15.45
N THR A 86 14.14 -15.52 15.31
CA THR A 86 13.13 -14.47 15.42
C THR A 86 12.10 -14.69 16.51
N THR A 87 12.04 -15.88 17.11
CA THR A 87 11.07 -16.18 18.18
C THR A 87 11.56 -15.67 19.54
N PRO A 88 10.66 -15.16 20.41
CA PRO A 88 11.05 -14.71 21.75
C PRO A 88 11.74 -15.80 22.56
N GLU A 89 11.35 -17.07 22.38
CA GLU A 89 11.93 -18.22 23.06
C GLU A 89 13.38 -18.47 22.62
N ASP A 90 13.70 -18.18 21.34
CA ASP A 90 15.06 -18.30 20.79
C ASP A 90 15.98 -17.14 21.19
N LEU A 91 15.41 -16.06 21.75
CA LEU A 91 16.14 -14.84 22.12
C LEU A 91 16.36 -14.69 23.63
N VAL A 92 15.83 -15.61 24.46
CA VAL A 92 16.05 -15.60 25.90
C VAL A 92 17.52 -15.95 26.15
N ASP A 93 18.23 -15.02 26.81
CA ASP A 93 19.66 -15.14 27.16
C ASP A 93 20.66 -15.23 25.98
N ALA A 94 20.18 -15.05 24.72
CA ALA A 94 21.07 -15.00 23.55
C ALA A 94 21.50 -13.55 23.24
N PRO A 95 22.75 -13.35 22.78
CA PRO A 95 23.15 -12.03 22.27
C PRO A 95 22.26 -11.68 21.08
N THR A 96 21.62 -10.50 21.16
CA THR A 96 20.72 -10.01 20.11
C THR A 96 21.46 -9.13 19.11
N VAL A 97 21.07 -9.28 17.83
CA VAL A 97 21.49 -8.35 16.77
C VAL A 97 20.28 -7.47 16.43
N ARG A 98 20.43 -6.16 16.59
CA ARG A 98 19.39 -5.21 16.21
C ARG A 98 19.67 -4.64 14.84
N VAL A 99 18.70 -4.78 13.95
CA VAL A 99 18.77 -4.31 12.56
C VAL A 99 17.72 -3.24 12.35
N PHE A 100 18.15 -2.05 11.98
CA PHE A 100 17.26 -1.00 11.50
C PHE A 100 16.93 -1.27 10.04
N VAL A 101 15.64 -1.32 9.71
CA VAL A 101 15.12 -1.50 8.35
C VAL A 101 14.46 -0.21 7.93
N GLU A 102 15.04 0.47 6.95
CA GLU A 102 14.49 1.67 6.35
C GLU A 102 13.87 1.32 4.99
N SER A 103 12.56 1.49 4.88
CA SER A 103 11.78 1.12 3.69
C SER A 103 11.53 2.33 2.80
N PHE A 104 12.08 2.31 1.60
CA PHE A 104 11.84 3.29 0.55
C PHE A 104 10.82 2.70 -0.45
N ALA A 105 9.56 2.77 -0.07
CA ALA A 105 8.46 2.34 -0.93
C ALA A 105 7.87 3.54 -1.69
N PRO A 106 7.49 3.38 -2.96
CA PRO A 106 6.74 4.41 -3.68
C PRO A 106 5.47 4.81 -2.92
N PRO A 107 4.96 6.04 -3.10
CA PRO A 107 3.67 6.43 -2.57
C PRO A 107 2.58 5.41 -2.94
N PRO A 108 1.70 5.01 -1.99
CA PRO A 108 0.58 4.15 -2.33
C PRO A 108 -0.35 4.84 -3.32
N HIS A 109 -1.04 4.08 -4.15
CA HIS A 109 -1.93 4.58 -5.18
C HIS A 109 -3.39 4.47 -4.75
N MET A 110 -4.13 5.58 -4.83
CA MET A 110 -5.58 5.58 -4.68
C MET A 110 -6.23 5.87 -6.03
N VAL A 111 -6.95 4.89 -6.56
CA VAL A 111 -7.77 5.05 -7.77
C VAL A 111 -9.21 5.33 -7.35
N ILE A 112 -9.75 6.46 -7.75
CA ILE A 112 -11.12 6.89 -7.43
C ILE A 112 -11.96 6.89 -8.70
N PHE A 113 -12.94 6.02 -8.74
CA PHE A 113 -13.92 5.97 -9.82
C PHE A 113 -15.14 6.83 -9.49
N GLY A 114 -15.42 7.80 -10.35
CA GLY A 114 -16.52 8.74 -10.25
C GLY A 114 -16.06 10.18 -9.95
N ALA A 115 -16.34 11.08 -10.89
CA ALA A 115 -16.03 12.51 -10.77
C ALA A 115 -17.17 13.26 -10.08
N VAL A 116 -17.44 12.93 -8.82
CA VAL A 116 -18.50 13.50 -7.96
C VAL A 116 -17.91 14.42 -6.87
N ASP A 117 -18.74 15.10 -6.11
CA ASP A 117 -18.28 16.07 -5.09
C ASP A 117 -17.48 15.38 -3.96
N PHE A 118 -17.88 14.20 -3.56
CA PHE A 118 -17.14 13.37 -2.58
C PHE A 118 -15.71 13.04 -3.02
N THR A 119 -15.49 12.92 -4.34
CA THR A 119 -14.18 12.64 -4.92
C THR A 119 -13.17 13.74 -4.64
N SER A 120 -13.60 15.00 -4.72
CA SER A 120 -12.70 16.13 -4.44
C SER A 120 -12.25 16.14 -2.97
N ALA A 121 -13.15 15.85 -2.04
CA ALA A 121 -12.83 15.76 -0.62
C ALA A 121 -11.91 14.55 -0.34
N LEU A 122 -12.23 13.37 -0.90
CA LEU A 122 -11.42 12.17 -0.74
C LEU A 122 -10.01 12.35 -1.30
N ALA A 123 -9.88 12.95 -2.48
CA ALA A 123 -8.58 13.23 -3.08
C ALA A 123 -7.70 14.12 -2.18
N ARG A 124 -8.27 15.16 -1.55
CA ARG A 124 -7.53 16.02 -0.60
C ARG A 124 -7.03 15.25 0.62
N VAL A 125 -7.89 14.45 1.24
CA VAL A 125 -7.50 13.66 2.42
C VAL A 125 -6.49 12.57 2.05
N ALA A 126 -6.66 11.92 0.90
CA ALA A 126 -5.70 10.94 0.39
C ALA A 126 -4.31 11.55 0.16
N LYS A 127 -4.22 12.78 -0.35
CA LYS A 127 -2.93 13.50 -0.49
C LYS A 127 -2.27 13.78 0.87
N VAL A 128 -3.03 14.10 1.91
CA VAL A 128 -2.50 14.26 3.28
C VAL A 128 -1.91 12.93 3.79
N LEU A 129 -2.50 11.80 3.41
CA LEU A 129 -2.00 10.46 3.75
C LEU A 129 -0.87 9.97 2.83
N GLY A 130 -0.38 10.80 1.92
CA GLY A 130 0.74 10.50 1.02
C GLY A 130 0.37 9.64 -0.19
N TYR A 131 -0.91 9.48 -0.52
CA TYR A 131 -1.32 8.73 -1.72
C TYR A 131 -0.99 9.50 -3.02
N ARG A 132 -0.56 8.76 -4.04
CA ARG A 132 -0.77 9.17 -5.43
C ARG A 132 -2.24 8.96 -5.75
N VAL A 133 -2.92 9.97 -6.31
CA VAL A 133 -4.36 9.93 -6.57
C VAL A 133 -4.65 10.00 -8.06
N THR A 134 -5.38 9.01 -8.57
CA THR A 134 -5.96 9.04 -9.92
C THR A 134 -7.48 9.10 -9.81
N VAL A 135 -8.10 10.09 -10.45
CA VAL A 135 -9.56 10.21 -10.58
C VAL A 135 -9.97 9.78 -11.97
N CYS A 136 -10.95 8.88 -12.08
CA CYS A 136 -11.48 8.38 -13.34
C CYS A 136 -12.99 8.52 -13.44
N ASP A 137 -13.47 9.01 -14.58
CA ASP A 137 -14.90 9.02 -14.95
C ASP A 137 -15.00 9.01 -16.49
N ALA A 138 -15.93 8.25 -17.05
CA ALA A 138 -16.12 8.21 -18.50
C ALA A 138 -16.71 9.52 -19.07
N ARG A 139 -17.28 10.36 -18.21
CA ARG A 139 -17.93 11.61 -18.62
C ARG A 139 -16.92 12.76 -18.63
N LYS A 140 -16.43 13.14 -19.81
CA LYS A 140 -15.44 14.21 -20.03
C LYS A 140 -15.79 15.53 -19.34
N VAL A 141 -17.07 15.87 -19.25
CA VAL A 141 -17.52 17.13 -18.61
C VAL A 141 -17.21 17.17 -17.11
N PHE A 142 -17.16 16.01 -16.46
CA PHE A 142 -16.92 15.90 -15.03
C PHE A 142 -15.47 15.58 -14.68
N ALA A 143 -14.79 14.74 -15.46
CA ALA A 143 -13.39 14.36 -15.25
C ALA A 143 -12.44 15.43 -15.79
N THR A 144 -12.23 16.49 -14.99
CA THR A 144 -11.34 17.60 -15.39
C THR A 144 -10.34 17.92 -14.25
N THR A 145 -9.12 18.29 -14.62
CA THR A 145 -8.09 18.74 -13.66
C THR A 145 -8.52 19.99 -12.89
N ARG A 146 -9.38 20.84 -13.49
CA ARG A 146 -9.95 22.00 -12.81
C ARG A 146 -10.83 21.60 -11.61
N ARG A 147 -11.59 20.52 -11.71
CA ARG A 147 -12.43 20.01 -10.60
C ARG A 147 -11.62 19.23 -9.57
N PHE A 148 -10.55 18.58 -9.99
CA PHE A 148 -9.71 17.75 -9.14
C PHE A 148 -8.24 18.17 -9.17
N PRO A 149 -7.94 19.42 -8.73
CA PRO A 149 -6.57 19.95 -8.78
C PRO A 149 -5.60 19.23 -7.84
N MET A 150 -6.10 18.43 -6.88
CA MET A 150 -5.28 17.65 -5.96
C MET A 150 -4.97 16.25 -6.48
N ALA A 151 -5.65 15.79 -7.54
CA ALA A 151 -5.33 14.51 -8.16
C ALA A 151 -4.01 14.62 -8.96
N ASP A 152 -3.18 13.60 -8.87
CA ASP A 152 -1.95 13.51 -9.68
C ASP A 152 -2.29 13.19 -11.13
N GLU A 153 -3.44 12.53 -11.35
CA GLU A 153 -3.93 12.22 -12.69
C GLU A 153 -5.46 12.23 -12.72
N VAL A 154 -6.02 12.77 -13.81
CA VAL A 154 -7.47 12.73 -14.08
C VAL A 154 -7.68 12.08 -15.44
N MET A 155 -8.38 10.96 -15.46
CA MET A 155 -8.63 10.15 -16.65
C MET A 155 -10.08 10.23 -17.10
N VAL A 156 -10.30 10.50 -18.39
CA VAL A 156 -11.58 10.28 -19.05
C VAL A 156 -11.54 8.90 -19.66
N ALA A 157 -12.00 7.89 -18.92
CA ALA A 157 -11.85 6.49 -19.28
C ALA A 157 -12.93 5.62 -18.66
N TRP A 158 -13.09 4.41 -19.17
CA TRP A 158 -13.84 3.34 -18.53
C TRP A 158 -12.96 2.56 -17.55
N PRO A 159 -13.55 1.81 -16.58
CA PRO A 159 -12.75 1.07 -15.60
C PRO A 159 -11.74 0.09 -16.23
N ASP A 160 -12.09 -0.56 -17.32
CA ASP A 160 -11.18 -1.53 -17.97
C ASP A 160 -9.89 -0.88 -18.45
N ASP A 161 -9.96 0.33 -19.05
CA ASP A 161 -8.78 1.09 -19.49
C ASP A 161 -7.86 1.45 -18.31
N VAL A 162 -8.46 1.75 -17.14
CA VAL A 162 -7.73 2.08 -15.91
C VAL A 162 -7.01 0.84 -15.37
N PHE A 163 -7.68 -0.32 -15.37
CA PHE A 163 -7.06 -1.56 -14.89
C PHE A 163 -6.05 -2.14 -15.90
N GLU A 164 -6.21 -1.89 -17.19
CA GLU A 164 -5.16 -2.17 -18.18
C GLU A 164 -3.90 -1.36 -17.86
N LYS A 165 -4.05 -0.08 -17.51
CA LYS A 165 -2.92 0.82 -17.20
C LYS A 165 -2.27 0.53 -15.86
N PHE A 166 -3.05 0.32 -14.81
CA PHE A 166 -2.56 0.28 -13.42
C PHE A 166 -2.72 -1.08 -12.72
N GLY A 167 -3.58 -1.97 -13.22
CA GLY A 167 -4.00 -3.16 -12.49
C GLY A 167 -2.85 -4.04 -12.03
N SER A 168 -1.82 -4.22 -12.85
CA SER A 168 -0.63 -5.02 -12.50
C SER A 168 0.27 -4.38 -11.43
N SER A 169 0.16 -3.06 -11.22
CA SER A 169 0.97 -2.32 -10.25
C SER A 169 0.25 -2.10 -8.91
N LEU A 170 -1.07 -2.36 -8.85
CA LEU A 170 -1.85 -2.20 -7.62
C LEU A 170 -1.54 -3.33 -6.63
N GLY A 171 -1.11 -2.96 -5.43
CA GLY A 171 -0.69 -3.88 -4.36
C GLY A 171 -1.42 -3.65 -3.04
N SER A 172 -0.95 -4.31 -1.98
CA SER A 172 -1.57 -4.34 -0.65
C SER A 172 -1.70 -2.97 0.02
N ARG A 173 -0.91 -1.98 -0.39
CA ARG A 173 -0.95 -0.61 0.13
C ARG A 173 -1.92 0.31 -0.61
N ASP A 174 -2.39 -0.12 -1.78
CA ASP A 174 -3.20 0.70 -2.68
C ASP A 174 -4.69 0.56 -2.39
N ALA A 175 -5.47 1.53 -2.86
CA ALA A 175 -6.90 1.59 -2.63
C ALA A 175 -7.66 1.87 -3.93
N VAL A 176 -8.78 1.19 -4.10
CA VAL A 176 -9.78 1.48 -5.13
C VAL A 176 -11.06 1.93 -4.45
N CYS A 177 -11.48 3.16 -4.74
CA CYS A 177 -12.69 3.77 -4.20
C CYS A 177 -13.68 4.04 -5.33
N ILE A 178 -14.83 3.40 -5.29
CA ILE A 178 -15.88 3.50 -6.32
C ILE A 178 -17.01 4.36 -5.76
N LEU A 179 -17.07 5.62 -6.20
CA LEU A 179 -18.00 6.64 -5.69
C LEU A 179 -19.16 6.93 -6.65
N THR A 180 -19.28 6.18 -7.73
CA THR A 180 -20.39 6.27 -8.68
C THR A 180 -21.62 5.54 -8.17
N HIS A 181 -22.73 5.74 -8.86
CA HIS A 181 -23.99 5.00 -8.65
C HIS A 181 -24.50 4.39 -9.97
N ASP A 182 -23.71 4.45 -11.03
CA ASP A 182 -24.05 3.88 -12.32
C ASP A 182 -23.58 2.43 -12.41
N PRO A 183 -24.52 1.45 -12.51
CA PRO A 183 -24.15 0.04 -12.60
C PRO A 183 -23.23 -0.30 -13.78
N LYS A 184 -23.35 0.44 -14.89
CA LYS A 184 -22.51 0.23 -16.08
C LYS A 184 -21.04 0.58 -15.79
N PHE A 185 -20.78 1.38 -14.76
CA PHE A 185 -19.46 1.78 -14.32
C PHE A 185 -19.04 1.01 -13.08
N ASP A 186 -19.92 0.87 -12.08
CA ASP A 186 -19.65 0.21 -10.80
C ASP A 186 -19.25 -1.27 -10.98
N VAL A 187 -19.99 -2.02 -11.82
CA VAL A 187 -19.75 -3.46 -11.99
C VAL A 187 -18.37 -3.74 -12.60
N PRO A 188 -17.97 -3.12 -13.73
CA PRO A 188 -16.62 -3.30 -14.27
C PRO A 188 -15.52 -2.83 -13.30
N ALA A 189 -15.76 -1.74 -12.56
CA ALA A 189 -14.78 -1.23 -11.59
C ALA A 189 -14.55 -2.24 -10.45
N ILE A 190 -15.61 -2.85 -9.91
CA ILE A 190 -15.48 -3.89 -8.89
C ILE A 190 -14.79 -5.14 -9.44
N GLN A 191 -15.20 -5.61 -10.64
CA GLN A 191 -14.58 -6.77 -11.27
C GLN A 191 -13.09 -6.57 -11.53
N GLY A 192 -12.71 -5.40 -12.05
CA GLY A 192 -11.32 -5.04 -12.30
C GLY A 192 -10.51 -5.01 -11.00
N ALA A 193 -11.03 -4.34 -9.96
CA ALA A 193 -10.36 -4.27 -8.66
C ALA A 193 -10.15 -5.66 -8.02
N LEU A 194 -11.14 -6.54 -8.10
CA LEU A 194 -11.05 -7.90 -7.56
C LEU A 194 -9.99 -8.77 -8.25
N ARG A 195 -9.63 -8.47 -9.51
CA ARG A 195 -8.55 -9.16 -10.25
C ARG A 195 -7.15 -8.69 -9.84
N THR A 196 -7.05 -7.61 -9.09
CA THR A 196 -5.77 -7.05 -8.62
C THR A 196 -5.44 -7.48 -7.20
N SER A 197 -4.19 -7.21 -6.77
CA SER A 197 -3.74 -7.39 -5.40
C SER A 197 -4.00 -6.16 -4.51
N VAL A 198 -4.87 -5.24 -4.94
CA VAL A 198 -5.19 -4.03 -4.18
C VAL A 198 -5.68 -4.35 -2.78
N GLY A 199 -5.13 -3.64 -1.78
CA GLY A 199 -5.43 -3.90 -0.36
C GLY A 199 -6.80 -3.43 0.11
N TYR A 200 -7.40 -2.44 -0.57
CA TYR A 200 -8.70 -1.91 -0.21
C TYR A 200 -9.59 -1.70 -1.43
N ILE A 201 -10.82 -2.18 -1.37
CA ILE A 201 -11.86 -1.94 -2.37
C ILE A 201 -13.10 -1.42 -1.64
N GLY A 202 -13.40 -0.14 -1.82
CA GLY A 202 -14.57 0.48 -1.20
C GLY A 202 -15.57 0.96 -2.23
N VAL A 203 -16.88 0.75 -1.96
CA VAL A 203 -17.95 1.12 -2.89
C VAL A 203 -19.02 1.93 -2.19
N MET A 204 -19.29 3.12 -2.71
CA MET A 204 -20.31 4.02 -2.18
C MET A 204 -21.74 3.49 -2.43
N GLY A 205 -22.61 3.75 -1.49
CA GLY A 205 -24.04 3.46 -1.62
C GLY A 205 -24.69 3.12 -0.28
N SER A 206 -26.03 3.12 -0.26
CA SER A 206 -26.78 2.66 0.90
C SER A 206 -26.76 1.12 0.98
N ARG A 207 -27.12 0.57 2.14
CA ARG A 207 -27.33 -0.89 2.32
C ARG A 207 -28.29 -1.46 1.27
N LYS A 208 -29.35 -0.70 0.92
CA LYS A 208 -30.33 -1.08 -0.13
C LYS A 208 -29.69 -1.10 -1.52
N THR A 209 -28.85 -0.11 -1.83
CA THR A 209 -28.10 -0.05 -3.10
C THR A 209 -27.11 -1.19 -3.20
N HIS A 210 -26.46 -1.53 -2.09
CA HIS A 210 -25.53 -2.65 -2.01
C HIS A 210 -26.23 -3.99 -2.32
N ALA A 211 -27.40 -4.27 -1.73
CA ALA A 211 -28.15 -5.49 -2.02
C ALA A 211 -28.45 -5.67 -3.52
N LYS A 212 -28.95 -4.61 -4.17
CA LYS A 212 -29.19 -4.64 -5.63
C LYS A 212 -27.89 -4.80 -6.45
N ARG A 213 -26.77 -4.27 -5.94
CA ARG A 213 -25.46 -4.44 -6.59
C ARG A 213 -24.99 -5.89 -6.50
N LEU A 214 -25.23 -6.58 -5.38
CA LEU A 214 -24.90 -8.00 -5.24
C LEU A 214 -25.62 -8.86 -6.26
N GLU A 215 -26.90 -8.59 -6.53
CA GLU A 215 -27.66 -9.29 -7.56
C GLU A 215 -27.00 -9.16 -8.94
N ARG A 216 -26.62 -7.94 -9.33
CA ARG A 216 -25.95 -7.67 -10.61
C ARG A 216 -24.55 -8.28 -10.70
N LEU A 217 -23.81 -8.29 -9.58
CA LEU A 217 -22.49 -8.92 -9.54
C LEU A 217 -22.60 -10.44 -9.68
N ALA A 218 -23.66 -11.05 -9.14
CA ALA A 218 -23.95 -12.46 -9.33
C ALA A 218 -24.30 -12.79 -10.80
N GLU A 219 -25.05 -11.92 -11.49
CA GLU A 219 -25.36 -12.07 -12.93
C GLU A 219 -24.10 -12.12 -13.81
N VAL A 220 -23.02 -11.43 -13.41
CA VAL A 220 -21.72 -11.46 -14.11
C VAL A 220 -20.75 -12.51 -13.54
N GLY A 221 -21.25 -13.47 -12.74
CA GLY A 221 -20.49 -14.62 -12.26
C GLY A 221 -19.64 -14.38 -11.01
N LEU A 222 -19.79 -13.24 -10.30
CA LEU A 222 -19.12 -13.01 -9.03
C LEU A 222 -19.91 -13.64 -7.89
N LYS A 223 -19.28 -14.56 -7.16
CA LYS A 223 -19.86 -15.21 -5.99
C LYS A 223 -19.64 -14.38 -4.72
N ALA A 224 -20.43 -14.61 -3.69
CA ALA A 224 -20.35 -13.93 -2.39
C ALA A 224 -18.94 -14.01 -1.77
N GLU A 225 -18.23 -15.11 -1.95
CA GLU A 225 -16.86 -15.31 -1.48
C GLU A 225 -15.86 -14.30 -2.08
N HIS A 226 -16.04 -13.92 -3.36
CA HIS A 226 -15.20 -12.91 -4.00
C HIS A 226 -15.43 -11.51 -3.41
N LEU A 227 -16.63 -11.26 -2.90
CA LEU A 227 -17.08 -9.94 -2.43
C LEU A 227 -16.68 -9.65 -0.98
N THR A 228 -16.08 -10.59 -0.27
CA THR A 228 -15.55 -10.38 1.10
C THR A 228 -14.48 -9.28 1.17
N ARG A 229 -13.80 -9.00 0.04
CA ARG A 229 -12.82 -7.91 -0.10
C ARG A 229 -13.45 -6.54 -0.37
N VAL A 230 -14.76 -6.48 -0.62
CA VAL A 230 -15.46 -5.25 -1.02
C VAL A 230 -16.15 -4.63 0.19
N MET A 231 -15.71 -3.45 0.60
CA MET A 231 -16.31 -2.65 1.66
C MET A 231 -17.48 -1.84 1.08
N SER A 232 -18.71 -2.22 1.41
CA SER A 232 -19.91 -1.52 0.92
C SER A 232 -21.04 -1.64 1.94
N PRO A 233 -21.55 -0.53 2.46
CA PRO A 233 -21.17 0.86 2.20
C PRO A 233 -19.72 1.16 2.58
N ILE A 234 -19.04 2.04 1.80
CA ILE A 234 -17.67 2.47 2.04
C ILE A 234 -17.55 3.35 3.28
N GLY A 235 -16.52 3.14 4.09
CA GLY A 235 -16.16 3.99 5.22
C GLY A 235 -16.65 3.49 6.58
N LEU A 236 -16.10 4.08 7.63
CA LEU A 236 -16.48 3.80 9.04
C LEU A 236 -17.81 4.48 9.37
N ASP A 237 -18.59 3.85 10.25
CA ASP A 237 -19.83 4.43 10.81
C ASP A 237 -19.47 5.44 11.93
N ILE A 238 -19.14 6.67 11.50
CA ILE A 238 -18.82 7.79 12.39
C ILE A 238 -19.87 8.92 12.33
N GLY A 239 -21.02 8.67 11.68
CA GLY A 239 -22.08 9.66 11.50
C GLY A 239 -21.74 10.75 10.49
N ALA A 240 -20.84 10.50 9.53
CA ALA A 240 -20.42 11.44 8.50
C ALA A 240 -21.60 11.94 7.64
N ARG A 241 -21.67 13.26 7.41
CA ARG A 241 -22.75 13.93 6.66
C ARG A 241 -22.24 14.77 5.51
N THR A 242 -21.05 15.36 5.64
CA THR A 242 -20.44 16.16 4.57
C THR A 242 -19.50 15.32 3.71
N PRO A 243 -19.15 15.80 2.50
CA PRO A 243 -18.12 15.14 1.68
C PRO A 243 -16.78 14.98 2.42
N GLU A 244 -16.38 15.97 3.20
CA GLU A 244 -15.14 15.98 3.97
C GLU A 244 -15.18 14.94 5.10
N GLU A 245 -16.26 14.86 5.86
CA GLU A 245 -16.45 13.86 6.91
C GLU A 245 -16.48 12.44 6.32
N THR A 246 -17.13 12.27 5.16
CA THR A 246 -17.17 11.01 4.43
C THR A 246 -15.75 10.62 3.96
N ALA A 247 -14.95 11.56 3.48
CA ALA A 247 -13.57 11.32 3.10
C ALA A 247 -12.72 10.85 4.30
N ILE A 248 -12.92 11.44 5.48
CA ILE A 248 -12.26 11.00 6.72
C ILE A 248 -12.72 9.60 7.12
N SER A 249 -14.02 9.32 7.04
CA SER A 249 -14.59 8.00 7.30
C SER A 249 -13.96 6.91 6.40
N ILE A 250 -13.85 7.19 5.09
CA ILE A 250 -13.23 6.28 4.12
C ILE A 250 -11.74 6.08 4.44
N CYS A 251 -11.00 7.15 4.63
CA CYS A 251 -9.56 7.07 4.92
C CYS A 251 -9.30 6.37 6.26
N GLY A 252 -10.15 6.59 7.26
CA GLY A 252 -10.10 5.87 8.54
C GLY A 252 -10.30 4.36 8.37
N GLU A 253 -11.26 3.93 7.53
CA GLU A 253 -11.47 2.52 7.22
C GLU A 253 -10.27 1.91 6.49
N ILE A 254 -9.69 2.61 5.51
CA ILE A 254 -8.49 2.18 4.80
C ILE A 254 -7.33 1.95 5.78
N ILE A 255 -7.10 2.88 6.71
CA ILE A 255 -6.05 2.76 7.74
C ILE A 255 -6.32 1.55 8.64
N ALA A 256 -7.55 1.43 9.15
CA ALA A 256 -7.95 0.34 10.04
C ALA A 256 -7.76 -1.03 9.39
N ARG A 257 -8.18 -1.19 8.13
CA ARG A 257 -8.02 -2.42 7.35
C ARG A 257 -6.55 -2.76 7.11
N ARG A 258 -5.75 -1.78 6.69
CA ARG A 258 -4.32 -1.97 6.46
C ARG A 258 -3.56 -2.38 7.71
N THR A 259 -3.97 -1.89 8.87
CA THR A 259 -3.31 -2.17 10.16
C THR A 259 -3.92 -3.34 10.93
N GLY A 260 -5.03 -3.91 10.45
CA GLY A 260 -5.76 -4.97 11.14
C GLY A 260 -6.45 -4.49 12.43
N ARG A 261 -6.73 -3.18 12.57
CA ARG A 261 -7.36 -2.60 13.75
C ARG A 261 -8.87 -2.43 13.57
N GLY A 262 -9.62 -2.50 14.67
CA GLY A 262 -11.08 -2.39 14.68
C GLY A 262 -11.63 -0.96 14.67
N ALA A 263 -10.79 0.07 14.58
CA ALA A 263 -11.15 1.49 14.63
C ALA A 263 -11.92 1.93 15.89
N SER A 264 -11.77 1.20 16.99
CA SER A 264 -12.32 1.60 18.30
C SER A 264 -11.58 2.82 18.86
N SER A 265 -12.23 3.57 19.76
CA SER A 265 -11.56 4.66 20.47
C SER A 265 -10.38 4.12 21.30
N LEU A 266 -9.22 4.78 21.20
CA LEU A 266 -8.05 4.40 22.00
C LEU A 266 -8.30 4.41 23.50
N SER A 267 -9.21 5.25 23.97
CA SER A 267 -9.62 5.30 25.39
C SER A 267 -10.34 4.04 25.87
N THR A 268 -10.85 3.22 24.96
CA THR A 268 -11.58 1.97 25.26
C THR A 268 -10.79 0.72 24.93
N THR A 269 -9.57 0.86 24.44
CA THR A 269 -8.68 -0.27 24.09
C THR A 269 -7.56 -0.39 25.11
N SER A 270 -6.98 -1.60 25.21
CA SER A 270 -5.81 -1.90 26.03
C SER A 270 -4.66 -2.43 25.17
N GLY A 271 -3.43 -2.36 25.68
CA GLY A 271 -2.23 -2.82 25.00
C GLY A 271 -1.42 -1.71 24.34
N SER A 272 -0.40 -2.09 23.57
CA SER A 272 0.48 -1.13 22.87
C SER A 272 -0.28 -0.37 21.79
N ILE A 273 -0.04 0.95 21.72
CA ILE A 273 -0.62 1.81 20.69
C ILE A 273 0.16 1.68 19.38
N HIS A 274 1.47 1.34 19.47
CA HIS A 274 2.40 1.21 18.34
C HIS A 274 3.10 -0.13 18.35
#